data_df09b7a77d8445a2540836232a88a4b4
#
_entry.id   df09b7a77d8445a2540836232a88a4b4
#
_cell.length_a   1.000
_cell.length_b   1.000
_cell.length_c   1.000
_cell.angle_alpha   90.00
_cell.angle_beta   90.00
_cell.angle_gamma   90.00
#
_symmetry.space_group_name_H-M   'P 1'
#
loop_
_entity.id
_entity.type
_entity.pdbx_description
1 polymer ?
#
loop_
_entity_poly.entity_id
_entity_poly.type
_entity_poly.pdbx_seq_one_letter_code
_entity_poly.pdbx_strand_id
1 'polypeptide(L)'
;MTSDNDMASWNERADRFCKAWSSEVGRPDFDTLSKVYAADPDVVIYDTLPPIEGFRGFEQMRQAIYPQLTYIHVRRTGPIDVKRLADGTVVVTSYPFHLSYGFSDGTGHEIEARISEVWEKRSGEYVIVHEHPSTVYAVAPTGKA
;
A
#
# COMPACT_ATOMS: atom_id res chain seq x y z
N MET A 1 21.82 8.12 -10.31
CA MET A 1 21.84 6.64 -10.17
C MET A 1 21.58 6.26 -8.71
N THR A 2 20.66 5.36 -8.49
CA THR A 2 20.35 4.87 -7.15
C THR A 2 21.46 3.91 -6.72
N SER A 3 22.08 4.13 -5.56
CA SER A 3 23.13 3.23 -5.06
C SER A 3 22.52 1.90 -4.57
N ASP A 4 23.32 0.84 -4.53
CA ASP A 4 22.86 -0.46 -4.03
C ASP A 4 22.35 -0.38 -2.58
N ASN A 5 23.01 0.40 -1.74
CA ASN A 5 22.56 0.64 -0.37
C ASN A 5 21.21 1.34 -0.31
N ASP A 6 20.97 2.25 -1.24
CA ASP A 6 19.71 2.98 -1.33
C ASP A 6 18.58 2.06 -1.81
N MET A 7 18.84 1.20 -2.80
CA MET A 7 17.87 0.20 -3.23
C MET A 7 17.56 -0.80 -2.13
N ALA A 8 18.56 -1.26 -1.37
CA ALA A 8 18.35 -2.13 -0.21
C ALA A 8 17.46 -1.47 0.83
N SER A 9 17.65 -0.18 1.11
CA SER A 9 16.84 0.60 2.04
C SER A 9 15.37 0.68 1.58
N TRP A 10 15.11 0.91 0.30
CA TRP A 10 13.74 0.98 -0.22
C TRP A 10 13.06 -0.39 -0.25
N ASN A 11 13.79 -1.46 -0.59
CA ASN A 11 13.28 -2.83 -0.48
C ASN A 11 12.88 -3.15 0.96
N GLU A 12 13.72 -2.84 1.92
CA GLU A 12 13.44 -3.06 3.34
C GLU A 12 12.24 -2.25 3.81
N ARG A 13 12.13 -0.99 3.37
CA ARG A 13 11.00 -0.11 3.69
C ARG A 13 9.69 -0.68 3.17
N ALA A 14 9.68 -1.16 1.92
CA ALA A 14 8.50 -1.79 1.33
C ALA A 14 8.11 -3.08 2.07
N ASP A 15 9.07 -3.90 2.43
CA ASP A 15 8.81 -5.15 3.13
C ASP A 15 8.30 -4.91 4.56
N ARG A 16 8.83 -3.91 5.26
CA ARG A 16 8.30 -3.49 6.56
C ARG A 16 6.88 -2.94 6.47
N PHE A 17 6.60 -2.19 5.42
CA PHE A 17 5.25 -1.68 5.15
C PHE A 17 4.26 -2.83 4.94
N CYS A 18 4.59 -3.79 4.10
CA CYS A 18 3.76 -4.97 3.88
C CYS A 18 3.56 -5.77 5.18
N LYS A 19 4.59 -5.90 5.99
CA LYS A 19 4.52 -6.59 7.28
C LYS A 19 3.60 -5.85 8.26
N ALA A 20 3.67 -4.53 8.29
CA ALA A 20 2.82 -3.71 9.17
C ALA A 20 1.33 -3.84 8.81
N TRP A 21 1.02 -4.02 7.53
CA TRP A 21 -0.35 -4.28 7.07
C TRP A 21 -0.84 -5.67 7.40
N SER A 22 0.03 -6.66 7.53
CA SER A 22 -0.35 -8.06 7.69
C SER A 22 -0.74 -8.39 9.12
N SER A 23 -1.86 -9.12 9.28
CA SER A 23 -2.37 -9.53 10.59
C SER A 23 -3.24 -10.77 10.45
N GLU A 24 -2.97 -11.78 11.28
CA GLU A 24 -3.78 -12.99 11.36
C GLU A 24 -5.16 -12.75 11.98
N VAL A 25 -5.36 -11.62 12.64
CA VAL A 25 -6.60 -11.29 13.35
C VAL A 25 -7.25 -10.02 12.85
N GLY A 26 -6.84 -9.53 11.67
CA GLY A 26 -7.42 -8.33 11.05
C GLY A 26 -7.07 -7.04 11.75
N ARG A 27 -5.98 -7.01 12.51
CA ARG A 27 -5.50 -5.82 13.23
C ARG A 27 -4.08 -5.46 12.81
N PRO A 28 -3.90 -4.80 11.67
CA PRO A 28 -2.59 -4.30 11.26
C PRO A 28 -1.91 -3.47 12.36
N ASP A 29 -0.61 -3.32 12.22
CA ASP A 29 0.18 -2.48 13.12
C ASP A 29 -0.09 -1.00 12.82
N PHE A 30 -1.18 -0.49 13.38
CA PHE A 30 -1.62 0.88 13.15
C PHE A 30 -0.64 1.93 13.68
N ASP A 31 0.10 1.61 14.74
CA ASP A 31 1.11 2.53 15.27
C ASP A 31 2.24 2.74 14.27
N THR A 32 2.72 1.68 13.66
CA THR A 32 3.72 1.78 12.59
C THR A 32 3.15 2.45 11.36
N LEU A 33 1.97 2.04 10.89
CA LEU A 33 1.35 2.60 9.69
C LEU A 33 1.05 4.08 9.82
N SER A 34 0.61 4.55 10.98
CA SER A 34 0.32 5.97 11.22
C SER A 34 1.56 6.87 11.10
N LYS A 35 2.75 6.29 11.27
CA LYS A 35 4.02 7.00 11.10
C LYS A 35 4.53 6.95 9.65
N VAL A 36 4.08 5.98 8.88
CA VAL A 36 4.45 5.83 7.47
C VAL A 36 3.69 6.82 6.59
N TYR A 37 2.41 7.01 6.87
CA TYR A 37 1.60 8.00 6.17
C TYR A 37 1.81 9.39 6.76
N ALA A 38 1.80 10.41 5.91
CA ALA A 38 1.83 11.78 6.40
C ALA A 38 0.59 12.07 7.26
N ALA A 39 0.78 12.78 8.35
CA ALA A 39 -0.31 13.21 9.24
C ALA A 39 -1.04 14.44 8.68
N ASP A 40 -1.47 14.35 7.45
CA ASP A 40 -2.05 15.45 6.69
C ASP A 40 -3.39 14.98 6.11
N PRO A 41 -4.51 15.69 6.34
CA PRO A 41 -5.78 15.32 5.76
C PRO A 41 -5.79 15.37 4.23
N ASP A 42 -4.80 16.02 3.61
CA ASP A 42 -4.67 16.08 2.16
C ASP A 42 -3.99 14.83 1.56
N VAL A 43 -3.53 13.90 2.38
CA VAL A 43 -3.01 12.60 1.89
C VAL A 43 -4.13 11.87 1.16
N VAL A 44 -3.84 11.51 -0.09
CA VAL A 44 -4.79 10.78 -0.93
C VAL A 44 -4.43 9.31 -0.94
N ILE A 45 -5.37 8.47 -0.54
CA ILE A 45 -5.23 7.02 -0.59
C ILE A 45 -6.38 6.48 -1.43
N TYR A 46 -6.06 5.96 -2.60
CA TYR A 46 -6.98 5.12 -3.36
C TYR A 46 -6.78 3.68 -2.93
N ASP A 47 -7.83 2.92 -2.83
CA ASP A 47 -7.75 1.51 -2.48
C ASP A 47 -8.33 0.67 -3.62
N THR A 48 -8.11 -0.62 -3.55
CA THR A 48 -8.79 -1.60 -4.41
C THR A 48 -10.25 -1.82 -3.98
N LEU A 49 -10.61 -1.31 -2.80
CA LEU A 49 -11.96 -1.33 -2.26
C LEU A 49 -12.64 0.04 -2.42
N PRO A 50 -13.99 0.08 -2.43
CA PRO A 50 -14.72 1.36 -2.44
C PRO A 50 -14.40 2.20 -1.20
N PRO A 51 -14.59 3.53 -1.25
CA PRO A 51 -15.26 4.29 -2.30
C PRO A 51 -14.32 4.69 -3.46
N ILE A 52 -14.89 5.01 -4.61
CA ILE A 52 -14.12 5.39 -5.80
C ILE A 52 -13.34 6.69 -5.61
N GLU A 53 -13.83 7.60 -4.79
CA GLU A 53 -13.15 8.85 -4.45
C GLU A 53 -11.95 8.65 -3.53
N GLY A 54 -11.76 7.44 -3.00
CA GLY A 54 -10.66 7.12 -2.08
C GLY A 54 -10.82 7.78 -0.72
N PHE A 55 -9.70 7.85 -0.01
CA PHE A 55 -9.65 8.41 1.34
C PHE A 55 -8.72 9.61 1.39
N ARG A 56 -9.02 10.54 2.29
CA ARG A 56 -8.17 11.70 2.60
C ARG A 56 -7.57 11.50 3.98
N GLY A 57 -6.45 10.75 4.04
CA GLY A 57 -5.75 10.42 5.26
C GLY A 57 -5.94 8.97 5.70
N PHE A 58 -4.95 8.47 6.43
CA PHE A 58 -4.90 7.08 6.91
C PHE A 58 -6.03 6.78 7.90
N GLU A 59 -6.35 7.70 8.78
CA GLU A 59 -7.37 7.46 9.81
C GLU A 59 -8.77 7.28 9.21
N GLN A 60 -9.09 8.02 8.16
CA GLN A 60 -10.35 7.84 7.45
C GLN A 60 -10.46 6.44 6.84
N MET A 61 -9.38 5.98 6.20
CA MET A 61 -9.34 4.64 5.62
C MET A 61 -9.44 3.57 6.72
N ARG A 62 -8.70 3.74 7.80
CA ARG A 62 -8.72 2.83 8.94
C ARG A 62 -10.14 2.64 9.48
N GLN A 63 -10.85 3.71 9.74
CA GLN A 63 -12.22 3.65 10.28
C GLN A 63 -13.19 2.97 9.31
N ALA A 64 -13.01 3.14 8.02
CA ALA A 64 -13.91 2.57 7.01
C ALA A 64 -13.70 1.08 6.79
N ILE A 65 -12.46 0.60 6.81
CA ILE A 65 -12.11 -0.75 6.36
C ILE A 65 -11.89 -1.72 7.51
N TYR A 66 -11.11 -1.32 8.51
CA TYR A 66 -10.56 -2.26 9.49
C TYR A 66 -11.54 -2.89 10.48
N PRO A 67 -12.64 -2.24 10.87
CA PRO A 67 -13.58 -2.91 11.76
C PRO A 67 -14.16 -4.20 11.19
N GLN A 68 -14.11 -4.38 9.89
CA GLN A 68 -14.68 -5.52 9.19
C GLN A 68 -13.67 -6.64 8.90
N LEU A 69 -12.37 -6.38 9.04
CA LEU A 69 -11.33 -7.35 8.70
C LEU A 69 -11.20 -8.44 9.77
N THR A 70 -11.08 -9.67 9.32
CA THR A 70 -10.77 -10.84 10.18
C THR A 70 -9.34 -11.31 9.98
N TYR A 71 -8.75 -11.06 8.82
CA TYR A 71 -7.32 -11.25 8.55
C TYR A 71 -6.93 -10.39 7.36
N ILE A 72 -5.65 -10.12 7.23
CA ILE A 72 -5.06 -9.46 6.06
C ILE A 72 -3.61 -9.89 5.91
N HIS A 73 -3.21 -10.28 4.72
CA HIS A 73 -1.84 -10.65 4.39
C HIS A 73 -1.41 -9.87 3.16
N VAL A 74 -0.30 -9.17 3.30
CA VAL A 74 0.27 -8.36 2.22
C VAL A 74 1.74 -8.74 2.07
N ARG A 75 2.16 -9.04 0.85
CA ARG A 75 3.58 -9.31 0.57
C ARG A 75 3.95 -8.79 -0.80
N ARG A 76 5.12 -8.22 -0.89
CA ARG A 76 5.70 -7.82 -2.16
C ARG A 76 6.09 -9.07 -2.95
N THR A 77 5.79 -9.10 -4.25
CA THR A 77 5.98 -10.28 -5.10
C THR A 77 7.03 -10.07 -6.20
N GLY A 78 7.59 -8.88 -6.31
CA GLY A 78 8.61 -8.58 -7.31
C GLY A 78 9.47 -7.40 -6.93
N PRO A 79 10.38 -6.99 -7.83
CA PRO A 79 11.29 -5.89 -7.54
C PRO A 79 10.57 -4.56 -7.37
N ILE A 80 11.18 -3.68 -6.59
CA ILE A 80 10.71 -2.33 -6.40
C ILE A 80 11.40 -1.40 -7.40
N ASP A 81 10.60 -0.56 -8.07
CA ASP A 81 11.11 0.57 -8.85
C ASP A 81 11.15 1.81 -7.95
N VAL A 82 12.25 2.52 -8.00
CA VAL A 82 12.46 3.74 -7.21
C VAL A 82 12.85 4.88 -8.14
N LYS A 83 12.08 5.95 -8.12
CA LYS A 83 12.37 7.18 -8.86
C LYS A 83 12.51 8.34 -7.90
N ARG A 84 13.68 8.97 -7.90
CA ARG A 84 13.96 10.14 -7.10
C ARG A 84 13.67 11.42 -7.89
N LEU A 85 12.98 12.34 -7.25
CA LEU A 85 12.64 13.66 -7.78
C LEU A 85 13.05 14.73 -6.78
N ALA A 86 13.17 15.98 -7.24
CA ALA A 86 13.44 17.13 -6.37
C ALA A 86 14.61 16.89 -5.40
N ASP A 87 15.76 16.46 -5.95
CA ASP A 87 16.98 16.16 -5.20
C ASP A 87 16.79 15.12 -4.08
N GLY A 88 15.87 14.18 -4.30
CA GLY A 88 15.58 13.11 -3.36
C GLY A 88 14.61 13.49 -2.24
N THR A 89 14.02 14.68 -2.28
CA THR A 89 12.98 15.08 -1.31
C THR A 89 11.63 14.46 -1.63
N VAL A 90 11.44 14.02 -2.88
CA VAL A 90 10.27 13.27 -3.33
C VAL A 90 10.74 11.98 -3.98
N VAL A 91 10.14 10.88 -3.62
CA VAL A 91 10.46 9.55 -4.17
C VAL A 91 9.17 8.88 -4.58
N VAL A 92 9.16 8.31 -5.78
CA VAL A 92 8.05 7.48 -6.26
C VAL A 92 8.52 6.03 -6.27
N THR A 93 7.78 5.17 -5.59
CA THR A 93 8.03 3.73 -5.58
C THR A 93 6.88 3.00 -6.25
N SER A 94 7.19 1.88 -6.90
CA SER A 94 6.19 1.00 -7.50
C SER A 94 6.65 -0.44 -7.37
N TYR A 95 5.75 -1.34 -7.01
CA TYR A 95 6.05 -2.77 -6.92
C TYR A 95 4.79 -3.60 -7.01
N PRO A 96 4.91 -4.85 -7.48
CA PRO A 96 3.80 -5.79 -7.44
C PRO A 96 3.67 -6.38 -6.03
N PHE A 97 2.45 -6.68 -5.63
CA PHE A 97 2.18 -7.31 -4.34
C PHE A 97 0.99 -8.26 -4.41
N HIS A 98 0.97 -9.16 -3.47
CA HIS A 98 -0.14 -10.08 -3.25
C HIS A 98 -0.89 -9.64 -2.00
N LEU A 99 -2.21 -9.57 -2.10
CA LEU A 99 -3.10 -9.20 -1.02
C LEU A 99 -4.16 -10.29 -0.83
N SER A 100 -4.29 -10.77 0.40
CA SER A 100 -5.35 -11.69 0.80
C SER A 100 -6.00 -11.13 2.05
N TYR A 101 -7.32 -11.08 2.08
CA TYR A 101 -8.05 -10.56 3.25
C TYR A 101 -9.43 -11.19 3.37
N GLY A 102 -9.96 -11.17 4.59
CA GLY A 102 -11.30 -11.62 4.88
C GLY A 102 -12.08 -10.64 5.74
N PHE A 103 -13.39 -10.65 5.59
CA PHE A 103 -14.31 -9.83 6.35
C PHE A 103 -15.15 -10.68 7.31
N SER A 104 -15.72 -10.02 8.32
CA SER A 104 -16.56 -10.67 9.35
C SER A 104 -17.84 -11.29 8.82
N ASP A 105 -18.29 -10.91 7.63
CA ASP A 105 -19.44 -11.53 6.96
C ASP A 105 -19.11 -12.88 6.29
N GLY A 106 -17.86 -13.34 6.38
CA GLY A 106 -17.38 -14.57 5.78
C GLY A 106 -16.86 -14.43 4.36
N THR A 107 -16.96 -13.25 3.75
CA THR A 107 -16.38 -13.01 2.43
C THR A 107 -14.87 -12.82 2.55
N GLY A 108 -14.15 -13.16 1.50
CA GLY A 108 -12.71 -12.97 1.42
C GLY A 108 -12.27 -12.88 -0.01
N HIS A 109 -11.10 -12.26 -0.21
CA HIS A 109 -10.54 -12.05 -1.53
C HIS A 109 -9.04 -12.30 -1.51
N GLU A 110 -8.53 -12.72 -2.66
CA GLU A 110 -7.13 -12.89 -2.91
C GLU A 110 -6.83 -12.24 -4.26
N ILE A 111 -5.96 -11.25 -4.29
CA ILE A 111 -5.68 -10.47 -5.48
C ILE A 111 -4.19 -10.29 -5.70
N GLU A 112 -3.80 -10.29 -6.98
CA GLU A 112 -2.52 -9.81 -7.43
C GLU A 112 -2.70 -8.36 -7.86
N ALA A 113 -1.87 -7.49 -7.32
CA ALA A 113 -1.98 -6.06 -7.52
C ALA A 113 -0.61 -5.42 -7.70
N ARG A 114 -0.61 -4.16 -7.98
CA ARG A 114 0.57 -3.32 -8.01
C ARG A 114 0.23 -2.00 -7.33
N ILE A 115 1.22 -1.39 -6.73
CA ILE A 115 1.04 -0.16 -6.00
C ILE A 115 2.05 0.88 -6.47
N SER A 116 1.62 2.12 -6.55
CA SER A 116 2.49 3.28 -6.69
C SER A 116 2.30 4.16 -5.47
N GLU A 117 3.42 4.60 -4.90
CA GLU A 117 3.44 5.41 -3.69
C GLU A 117 4.31 6.62 -3.93
N VAL A 118 3.84 7.80 -3.53
CA VAL A 118 4.64 9.02 -3.54
C VAL A 118 5.03 9.31 -2.10
N TRP A 119 6.35 9.39 -1.88
CA TRP A 119 6.96 9.67 -0.59
C TRP A 119 7.53 11.07 -0.61
N GLU A 120 7.36 11.79 0.48
CA GLU A 120 7.93 13.11 0.68
C GLU A 120 8.77 13.09 1.95
N LYS A 121 9.97 13.70 1.87
CA LYS A 121 10.83 13.82 3.03
C LYS A 121 10.38 14.99 3.89
N ARG A 122 9.96 14.69 5.11
CA ARG A 122 9.51 15.67 6.10
C ARG A 122 10.30 15.47 7.38
N SER A 123 10.99 16.54 7.84
CA SER A 123 11.80 16.47 9.06
C SER A 123 12.78 15.29 9.08
N GLY A 124 13.41 15.01 7.94
CA GLY A 124 14.39 13.94 7.80
C GLY A 124 13.82 12.54 7.55
N GLU A 125 12.49 12.37 7.60
CA GLU A 125 11.84 11.09 7.41
C GLU A 125 10.96 11.10 6.16
N TYR A 126 10.91 9.97 5.46
CA TYR A 126 9.99 9.79 4.33
C TYR A 126 8.62 9.36 4.82
N VAL A 127 7.59 10.03 4.34
CA VAL A 127 6.18 9.67 4.59
C VAL A 127 5.42 9.60 3.28
N ILE A 128 4.40 8.74 3.21
CA ILE A 128 3.54 8.60 2.04
C ILE A 128 2.57 9.77 2.00
N VAL A 129 2.53 10.46 0.87
CA VAL A 129 1.58 11.56 0.60
C VAL A 129 0.54 11.19 -0.44
N HIS A 130 0.77 10.12 -1.19
CA HIS A 130 -0.17 9.59 -2.17
C HIS A 130 0.06 8.10 -2.35
N GLU A 131 -1.01 7.32 -2.38
CA GLU A 131 -0.96 5.88 -2.57
C GLU A 131 -2.05 5.45 -3.53
N HIS A 132 -1.71 4.60 -4.48
CA HIS A 132 -2.66 4.11 -5.45
C HIS A 132 -2.34 2.67 -5.85
N PRO A 133 -2.92 1.67 -5.20
CA PRO A 133 -2.89 0.30 -5.68
C PRO A 133 -3.86 0.10 -6.84
N SER A 134 -3.56 -0.85 -7.69
CA SER A 134 -4.46 -1.27 -8.77
C SER A 134 -4.38 -2.76 -8.96
N THR A 135 -5.51 -3.36 -9.33
CA THR A 135 -5.58 -4.79 -9.64
C THR A 135 -5.42 -5.03 -11.14
N VAL A 136 -4.89 -6.20 -11.45
CA VAL A 136 -4.83 -6.68 -12.84
C VAL A 136 -5.89 -7.75 -13.00
N TYR A 137 -6.87 -7.49 -13.83
CA TYR A 137 -7.91 -8.47 -14.11
C TYR A 137 -7.47 -9.37 -15.24
N ALA A 138 -7.65 -10.67 -15.05
CA ALA A 138 -7.56 -11.61 -16.14
C ALA A 138 -8.72 -11.34 -17.10
N VAL A 139 -8.41 -11.08 -18.37
CA VAL A 139 -9.44 -10.97 -19.39
C VAL A 139 -9.93 -12.38 -19.68
N ALA A 140 -11.22 -12.62 -19.47
CA ALA A 140 -11.82 -13.91 -19.82
C ALA A 140 -11.65 -14.15 -21.32
N PRO A 141 -11.29 -15.40 -21.74
CA PRO A 141 -11.19 -15.71 -23.16
C PRO A 141 -12.51 -15.40 -23.86
N THR A 142 -12.43 -14.60 -24.92
CA THR A 142 -13.62 -14.30 -25.74
C THR A 142 -14.05 -15.54 -26.51
N GLY A 143 -15.35 -15.70 -26.73
CA GLY A 143 -15.89 -16.83 -27.45
C GLY A 143 -16.07 -18.10 -26.64
N LYS A 144 -15.86 -18.06 -25.36
CA LYS A 144 -16.23 -19.12 -24.45
C LYS A 144 -17.73 -19.09 -24.21
N ALA A 145 -18.32 -20.18 -24.53
CA ALA A 145 -19.72 -20.40 -24.20
C ALA A 145 -19.86 -20.67 -22.70
#